data_4b6831266f0c21dbe3ca8d4a19d19eda
#
_entry.id   4b6831266f0c21dbe3ca8d4a19d19eda
#
_cell.length_a   1.000
_cell.length_b   1.000
_cell.length_c   1.000
_cell.angle_alpha   90.00
_cell.angle_beta   90.00
_cell.angle_gamma   90.00
#
_symmetry.space_group_name_H-M   'P 1'
#
loop_
_entity.id
_entity.type
_entity.pdbx_description
1 polymer ?
#
loop_
_entity_poly.entity_id
_entity_poly.type
_entity_poly.pdbx_seq_one_letter_code
_entity_poly.pdbx_strand_id
1 'polypeptide(L)'
;MKCILTCLSLFIAVSSFSQAKDEAEIRSVLTKQTESWNNGDIESFMTTYWHSDSLMFIGKNGVKWGWQTTLENYKKSYPDTMAMGKLDFTILLIKKLSAEYYYVVGKWHLARSIGDLSGHYDLLFRKIKGQWFIIADHSS
;
A
#
# COMPACT_ATOMS: atom_id res chain seq x y z
N MET A 1 37.37 -28.10 8.69
CA MET A 1 36.01 -28.00 9.26
C MET A 1 35.66 -26.61 9.82
N LYS A 2 36.51 -25.58 9.74
CA LYS A 2 36.24 -24.22 10.29
C LYS A 2 35.68 -23.23 9.27
N CYS A 3 35.64 -23.52 7.96
CA CYS A 3 35.15 -22.58 6.93
C CYS A 3 33.66 -22.65 6.63
N ILE A 4 32.94 -23.67 7.05
CA ILE A 4 31.50 -23.86 6.72
C ILE A 4 30.58 -23.02 7.63
N LEU A 5 30.99 -22.76 8.88
CA LEU A 5 30.18 -21.98 9.83
C LEU A 5 30.16 -20.47 9.49
N THR A 6 31.24 -19.94 8.86
CA THR A 6 31.34 -18.52 8.54
C THR A 6 30.46 -18.11 7.35
N CYS A 7 30.23 -19.01 6.39
CA CYS A 7 29.35 -18.73 5.24
C CYS A 7 27.86 -18.70 5.61
N LEU A 8 27.45 -19.53 6.57
CA LEU A 8 26.02 -19.61 6.99
C LEU A 8 25.58 -18.36 7.75
N SER A 9 26.44 -17.78 8.59
CA SER A 9 26.14 -16.53 9.32
C SER A 9 26.06 -15.31 8.41
N LEU A 10 26.81 -15.27 7.30
CA LEU A 10 26.76 -14.18 6.33
C LEU A 10 25.45 -14.16 5.53
N PHE A 11 24.90 -15.35 5.18
CA PHE A 11 23.64 -15.47 4.46
C PHE A 11 22.43 -15.00 5.28
N ILE A 12 22.40 -15.26 6.57
CA ILE A 12 21.31 -14.83 7.46
C ILE A 12 21.31 -13.30 7.65
N ALA A 13 22.47 -12.67 7.76
CA ALA A 13 22.60 -11.23 7.91
C ALA A 13 22.11 -10.47 6.65
N VAL A 14 22.43 -10.94 5.47
CA VAL A 14 22.03 -10.32 4.18
C VAL A 14 20.51 -10.42 3.99
N SER A 15 19.87 -11.54 4.35
CA SER A 15 18.43 -11.73 4.23
C SER A 15 17.64 -10.81 5.17
N SER A 16 18.10 -10.61 6.40
CA SER A 16 17.46 -9.71 7.38
C SER A 16 17.56 -8.24 6.96
N PHE A 17 18.69 -7.83 6.40
CA PHE A 17 18.89 -6.46 5.92
C PHE A 17 18.00 -6.13 4.71
N SER A 18 17.84 -7.09 3.79
CA SER A 18 16.96 -6.96 2.64
C SER A 18 15.49 -6.84 3.05
N GLN A 19 15.05 -7.64 4.02
CA GLN A 19 13.66 -7.56 4.53
C GLN A 19 13.37 -6.23 5.20
N ALA A 20 14.26 -5.73 6.07
CA ALA A 20 14.09 -4.45 6.74
C ALA A 20 14.01 -3.28 5.74
N LYS A 21 14.80 -3.34 4.67
CA LYS A 21 14.75 -2.36 3.58
C LYS A 21 13.41 -2.40 2.84
N ASP A 22 12.93 -3.58 2.44
CA ASP A 22 11.65 -3.75 1.75
C ASP A 22 10.48 -3.25 2.59
N GLU A 23 10.45 -3.55 3.88
CA GLU A 23 9.43 -3.04 4.80
C GLU A 23 9.46 -1.51 4.94
N ALA A 24 10.65 -0.91 5.00
CA ALA A 24 10.80 0.54 5.04
C ALA A 24 10.29 1.19 3.74
N GLU A 25 10.58 0.60 2.58
CA GLU A 25 10.09 1.07 1.29
C GLU A 25 8.54 0.98 1.20
N ILE A 26 7.93 -0.11 1.66
CA ILE A 26 6.47 -0.28 1.73
C ILE A 26 5.83 0.76 2.65
N ARG A 27 6.42 1.03 3.82
CA ARG A 27 5.96 2.11 4.70
C ARG A 27 6.04 3.47 4.02
N SER A 28 7.11 3.73 3.26
CA SER A 28 7.26 4.96 2.48
C SER A 28 6.17 5.11 1.40
N VAL A 29 5.74 4.01 0.75
CA VAL A 29 4.61 4.03 -0.18
C VAL A 29 3.33 4.46 0.53
N LEU A 30 3.03 3.93 1.72
CA LEU A 30 1.86 4.31 2.50
C LEU A 30 1.94 5.75 3.02
N THR A 31 3.12 6.22 3.41
CA THR A 31 3.34 7.64 3.76
C THR A 31 3.05 8.54 2.57
N LYS A 32 3.54 8.21 1.38
CA LYS A 32 3.24 8.95 0.15
C LYS A 32 1.74 9.00 -0.14
N GLN A 33 1.00 7.90 0.09
CA GLN A 33 -0.46 7.90 -0.04
C GLN A 33 -1.11 8.91 0.89
N THR A 34 -0.75 8.88 2.17
CA THR A 34 -1.28 9.81 3.18
C THR A 34 -0.98 11.27 2.84
N GLU A 35 0.26 11.57 2.44
CA GLU A 35 0.66 12.93 2.05
C GLU A 35 -0.09 13.40 0.81
N SER A 36 -0.16 12.59 -0.25
CA SER A 36 -0.86 12.94 -1.49
C SER A 36 -2.35 13.17 -1.24
N TRP A 37 -3.00 12.28 -0.51
CA TRP A 37 -4.41 12.43 -0.12
C TRP A 37 -4.64 13.71 0.66
N ASN A 38 -3.82 13.97 1.67
CA ASN A 38 -3.95 15.13 2.55
C ASN A 38 -3.69 16.46 1.85
N ASN A 39 -3.03 16.41 0.69
CA ASN A 39 -2.85 17.56 -0.21
C ASN A 39 -3.97 17.66 -1.27
N GLY A 40 -4.95 16.75 -1.26
CA GLY A 40 -6.04 16.74 -2.24
C GLY A 40 -5.63 16.18 -3.60
N ASP A 41 -4.50 15.48 -3.69
CA ASP A 41 -3.92 14.98 -4.94
C ASP A 41 -4.16 13.47 -5.09
N ILE A 42 -5.37 13.13 -5.60
CA ILE A 42 -5.76 11.73 -5.86
C ILE A 42 -4.87 11.11 -6.95
N GLU A 43 -4.38 11.87 -7.90
CA GLU A 43 -3.52 11.33 -8.97
C GLU A 43 -2.18 10.88 -8.43
N SER A 44 -1.52 11.70 -7.60
CA SER A 44 -0.30 11.29 -6.89
C SER A 44 -0.55 10.11 -5.94
N PHE A 45 -1.68 10.07 -5.24
CA PHE A 45 -2.09 8.92 -4.43
C PHE A 45 -2.14 7.64 -5.29
N MET A 46 -2.73 7.70 -6.47
CA MET A 46 -2.86 6.56 -7.37
C MET A 46 -1.53 6.12 -8.02
N THR A 47 -0.48 6.94 -7.99
CA THR A 47 0.85 6.49 -8.47
C THR A 47 1.47 5.39 -7.63
N THR A 48 0.95 5.13 -6.43
CA THR A 48 1.38 4.04 -5.55
C THR A 48 0.80 2.69 -5.95
N TYR A 49 -0.22 2.69 -6.77
CA TYR A 49 -0.83 1.49 -7.34
C TYR A 49 -0.19 1.12 -8.67
N TRP A 50 -0.16 -0.16 -8.94
CA TRP A 50 0.29 -0.69 -10.22
C TRP A 50 -0.57 -0.17 -11.37
N HIS A 51 0.05 0.53 -12.32
CA HIS A 51 -0.63 1.08 -13.49
C HIS A 51 -0.91 -0.03 -14.50
N SER A 52 -2.00 -0.77 -14.30
CA SER A 52 -2.40 -1.93 -15.10
C SER A 52 -3.90 -2.12 -15.07
N ASP A 53 -4.44 -2.69 -16.16
CA ASP A 53 -5.84 -3.14 -16.22
C ASP A 53 -6.10 -4.34 -15.28
N SER A 54 -5.05 -4.99 -14.78
CA SER A 54 -5.12 -6.09 -13.82
C SER A 54 -5.05 -5.65 -12.35
N LEU A 55 -4.95 -4.36 -12.06
CA LEU A 55 -5.10 -3.85 -10.70
C LEU A 55 -6.49 -4.24 -10.17
N MET A 56 -6.54 -4.83 -8.98
CA MET A 56 -7.80 -5.21 -8.34
C MET A 56 -8.09 -4.29 -7.16
N PHE A 57 -9.30 -3.73 -7.12
CA PHE A 57 -9.82 -2.99 -5.98
C PHE A 57 -11.15 -3.61 -5.51
N ILE A 58 -11.24 -3.93 -4.22
CA ILE A 58 -12.44 -4.48 -3.59
C ILE A 58 -12.93 -3.48 -2.55
N GLY A 59 -14.08 -2.89 -2.80
CA GLY A 59 -14.77 -2.01 -1.86
C GLY A 59 -16.17 -2.54 -1.54
N LYS A 60 -16.96 -1.77 -0.81
CA LYS A 60 -18.34 -2.17 -0.44
C LYS A 60 -19.23 -2.48 -1.65
N ASN A 61 -18.92 -1.95 -2.82
CA ASN A 61 -19.67 -2.17 -4.07
C ASN A 61 -19.10 -3.34 -4.91
N GLY A 62 -18.25 -4.19 -4.32
CA GLY A 62 -17.64 -5.34 -4.97
C GLY A 62 -16.32 -5.04 -5.67
N VAL A 63 -15.93 -5.97 -6.53
CA VAL A 63 -14.63 -5.94 -7.22
C VAL A 63 -14.66 -5.00 -8.42
N LYS A 64 -13.63 -4.19 -8.54
CA LYS A 64 -13.32 -3.34 -9.70
C LYS A 64 -11.92 -3.69 -10.22
N TRP A 65 -11.74 -3.62 -11.52
CA TRP A 65 -10.49 -3.89 -12.19
C TRP A 65 -9.99 -2.67 -12.94
N GLY A 66 -8.67 -2.50 -12.93
CA GLY A 66 -7.97 -1.48 -13.70
C GLY A 66 -7.64 -0.23 -12.90
N TRP A 67 -6.44 0.29 -13.18
CA TRP A 67 -5.93 1.51 -12.56
C TRP A 67 -6.81 2.74 -12.87
N GLN A 68 -7.18 2.91 -14.15
CA GLN A 68 -8.02 4.02 -14.59
C GLN A 68 -9.41 3.99 -13.94
N THR A 69 -10.04 2.80 -13.90
CA THR A 69 -11.33 2.60 -13.23
C THR A 69 -11.27 2.96 -11.75
N THR A 70 -10.18 2.58 -11.07
CA THR A 70 -9.97 2.87 -9.65
C THR A 70 -9.80 4.38 -9.43
N LEU A 71 -9.00 5.06 -10.26
CA LEU A 71 -8.84 6.51 -10.20
C LEU A 71 -10.18 7.25 -10.38
N GLU A 72 -10.98 6.87 -11.37
CA GLU A 72 -12.30 7.48 -11.64
C GLU A 72 -13.27 7.26 -10.47
N ASN A 73 -13.26 6.07 -9.87
CA ASN A 73 -14.06 5.80 -8.69
C ASN A 73 -13.66 6.65 -7.48
N TYR A 74 -12.37 6.86 -7.25
CA TYR A 74 -11.88 7.76 -6.20
C TYR A 74 -12.33 9.20 -6.46
N LYS A 75 -12.14 9.74 -7.68
CA LYS A 75 -12.56 11.09 -8.04
C LYS A 75 -14.08 11.30 -7.89
N LYS A 76 -14.87 10.27 -8.24
CA LYS A 76 -16.33 10.31 -8.09
C LYS A 76 -16.78 10.27 -6.62
N SER A 77 -16.11 9.46 -5.80
CA SER A 77 -16.46 9.28 -4.38
C SER A 77 -15.97 10.42 -3.51
N TYR A 78 -14.89 11.08 -3.92
CA TYR A 78 -14.21 12.15 -3.19
C TYR A 78 -13.95 13.35 -4.12
N PRO A 79 -15.02 14.07 -4.53
CA PRO A 79 -14.94 15.10 -5.56
C PRO A 79 -14.21 16.38 -5.13
N ASP A 80 -14.01 16.56 -3.84
CA ASP A 80 -13.35 17.74 -3.27
C ASP A 80 -12.63 17.41 -1.95
N THR A 81 -11.88 18.37 -1.44
CA THR A 81 -11.10 18.23 -0.20
C THR A 81 -11.98 18.06 1.04
N MET A 82 -13.22 18.51 1.02
CA MET A 82 -14.17 18.31 2.13
C MET A 82 -14.63 16.86 2.18
N ALA A 83 -14.92 16.25 1.04
CA ALA A 83 -15.26 14.83 0.93
C ALA A 83 -14.05 13.93 1.25
N MET A 84 -12.84 14.33 0.83
CA MET A 84 -11.60 13.62 1.11
C MET A 84 -11.24 13.63 2.61
N GLY A 85 -11.35 14.80 3.26
CA GLY A 85 -10.88 14.99 4.62
C GLY A 85 -9.38 14.80 4.77
N LYS A 86 -8.95 14.35 5.96
CA LYS A 86 -7.56 14.03 6.26
C LYS A 86 -7.43 12.54 6.55
N LEU A 87 -6.58 11.89 5.78
CA LEU A 87 -6.29 10.46 5.88
C LEU A 87 -5.24 10.18 6.92
N ASP A 88 -5.48 9.17 7.73
CA ASP A 88 -4.50 8.53 8.61
C ASP A 88 -4.56 7.00 8.45
N PHE A 89 -3.38 6.35 8.49
CA PHE A 89 -3.25 4.91 8.47
C PHE A 89 -2.65 4.39 9.77
N THR A 90 -3.26 3.33 10.31
CA THR A 90 -2.64 2.50 11.35
C THR A 90 -2.26 1.16 10.74
N ILE A 91 -0.97 0.89 10.60
CA ILE A 91 -0.47 -0.39 10.08
C ILE A 91 -0.52 -1.42 11.21
N LEU A 92 -1.25 -2.51 11.00
CA LEU A 92 -1.39 -3.62 11.95
C LEU A 92 -0.42 -4.77 11.65
N LEU A 93 -0.11 -5.00 10.38
CA LEU A 93 0.73 -6.10 9.92
C LEU A 93 1.44 -5.73 8.63
N ILE A 94 2.75 -6.01 8.54
CA ILE A 94 3.49 -6.12 7.27
C ILE A 94 4.09 -7.52 7.25
N LYS A 95 3.70 -8.34 6.27
CA LYS A 95 4.11 -9.73 6.17
C LYS A 95 4.79 -10.01 4.83
N LYS A 96 6.03 -10.43 4.87
CA LYS A 96 6.75 -10.93 3.70
C LYS A 96 6.14 -12.25 3.25
N LEU A 97 5.76 -12.35 1.97
CA LEU A 97 5.30 -13.58 1.33
C LEU A 97 6.42 -14.20 0.49
N SER A 98 7.21 -13.38 -0.19
CA SER A 98 8.37 -13.76 -0.99
C SER A 98 9.31 -12.57 -1.19
N ALA A 99 10.34 -12.72 -2.02
CA ALA A 99 11.22 -11.60 -2.39
C ALA A 99 10.50 -10.49 -3.17
N GLU A 100 9.38 -10.82 -3.82
CA GLU A 100 8.64 -9.90 -4.69
C GLU A 100 7.23 -9.55 -4.18
N TYR A 101 6.76 -10.17 -3.08
CA TYR A 101 5.41 -9.98 -2.58
C TYR A 101 5.37 -9.74 -1.07
N TYR A 102 4.59 -8.74 -0.67
CA TYR A 102 4.23 -8.45 0.72
C TYR A 102 2.73 -8.26 0.87
N TYR A 103 2.23 -8.67 2.03
CA TYR A 103 0.86 -8.48 2.46
C TYR A 103 0.81 -7.50 3.62
N VAL A 104 -0.03 -6.48 3.52
CA VAL A 104 -0.16 -5.44 4.54
C VAL A 104 -1.61 -5.36 4.99
N VAL A 105 -1.82 -5.33 6.30
CA VAL A 105 -3.14 -5.12 6.92
C VAL A 105 -3.09 -3.89 7.78
N GLY A 106 -4.12 -3.06 7.72
CA GLY A 106 -4.21 -1.86 8.53
C GLY A 106 -5.63 -1.32 8.69
N LYS A 107 -5.69 -0.16 9.33
CA LYS A 107 -6.90 0.64 9.45
C LYS A 107 -6.69 1.96 8.73
N TRP A 108 -7.75 2.45 8.13
CA TRP A 108 -7.80 3.80 7.57
C TRP A 108 -8.85 4.64 8.31
N HIS A 109 -8.57 5.93 8.43
CA HIS A 109 -9.48 6.90 9.01
C HIS A 109 -9.43 8.18 8.18
N LEU A 110 -10.60 8.72 7.82
CA LEU A 110 -10.77 10.03 7.21
C LEU A 110 -11.45 10.97 8.20
N ALA A 111 -10.70 11.93 8.73
CA ALA A 111 -11.26 13.01 9.54
C ALA A 111 -11.87 14.07 8.61
N ARG A 112 -13.20 14.27 8.69
CA ARG A 112 -13.95 15.16 7.80
C ARG A 112 -14.92 16.03 8.57
N SER A 113 -15.12 17.27 8.13
CA SER A 113 -16.14 18.18 8.69
C SER A 113 -17.58 17.68 8.46
N ILE A 114 -17.80 16.82 7.46
CA ILE A 114 -19.10 16.26 7.08
C ILE A 114 -19.35 14.86 7.68
N GLY A 115 -18.56 14.45 8.67
CA GLY A 115 -18.59 13.15 9.32
C GLY A 115 -17.44 12.24 8.91
N ASP A 116 -16.80 11.66 9.91
CA ASP A 116 -15.65 10.79 9.73
C ASP A 116 -16.03 9.48 9.06
N LEU A 117 -15.08 8.91 8.31
CA LEU A 117 -15.14 7.55 7.81
C LEU A 117 -13.94 6.77 8.32
N SER A 118 -14.12 5.48 8.52
CA SER A 118 -13.03 4.58 8.89
C SER A 118 -13.35 3.14 8.50
N GLY A 119 -12.30 2.33 8.41
CA GLY A 119 -12.42 0.91 8.14
C GLY A 119 -11.09 0.21 8.21
N HIS A 120 -11.07 -1.01 7.69
CA HIS A 120 -9.85 -1.79 7.54
C HIS A 120 -9.46 -1.87 6.08
N TYR A 121 -8.18 -2.11 5.84
CA TYR A 121 -7.66 -2.44 4.52
C TYR A 121 -6.72 -3.63 4.60
N ASP A 122 -6.64 -4.37 3.52
CA ASP A 122 -5.57 -5.30 3.25
C ASP A 122 -5.06 -5.10 1.82
N LEU A 123 -3.74 -5.04 1.70
CA LEU A 123 -3.03 -4.71 0.47
C LEU A 123 -2.08 -5.83 0.09
N LEU A 124 -2.08 -6.21 -1.18
CA LEU A 124 -1.03 -7.02 -1.76
C LEU A 124 -0.06 -6.11 -2.53
N PHE A 125 1.19 -6.09 -2.07
CA PHE A 125 2.29 -5.39 -2.74
C PHE A 125 3.08 -6.34 -3.61
N ARG A 126 3.51 -5.85 -4.77
CA ARG A 126 4.46 -6.51 -5.65
C ARG A 126 5.64 -5.59 -5.99
N LYS A 127 6.85 -6.16 -5.99
CA LYS A 127 8.06 -5.48 -6.47
C LYS A 127 8.14 -5.61 -7.98
N ILE A 128 8.08 -4.48 -8.68
CA ILE A 128 8.10 -4.40 -10.14
C ILE A 128 9.23 -3.45 -10.54
N LYS A 129 10.23 -3.95 -11.28
CA LYS A 129 11.41 -3.18 -11.67
C LYS A 129 12.09 -2.46 -10.48
N GLY A 130 12.18 -3.16 -9.34
CA GLY A 130 12.83 -2.65 -8.13
C GLY A 130 11.99 -1.71 -7.27
N GLN A 131 10.73 -1.43 -7.62
CA GLN A 131 9.82 -0.55 -6.87
C GLN A 131 8.59 -1.32 -6.37
N TRP A 132 8.08 -0.97 -5.20
CA TRP A 132 6.90 -1.57 -4.61
C TRP A 132 5.63 -0.86 -5.06
N PHE A 133 4.66 -1.64 -5.57
CA PHE A 133 3.34 -1.18 -5.98
C PHE A 133 2.25 -2.02 -5.35
N ILE A 134 1.12 -1.39 -5.03
CA ILE A 134 -0.11 -2.09 -4.65
C ILE A 134 -0.72 -2.69 -5.91
N ILE A 135 -0.91 -4.00 -5.94
CA ILE A 135 -1.53 -4.74 -7.06
C ILE A 135 -2.93 -5.24 -6.74
N ALA A 136 -3.28 -5.30 -5.46
CA ALA A 136 -4.63 -5.56 -4.99
C ALA A 136 -4.88 -4.78 -3.70
N ASP A 137 -6.07 -4.22 -3.57
CA ASP A 137 -6.56 -3.47 -2.42
C ASP A 137 -7.97 -3.96 -2.07
N HIS A 138 -8.16 -4.32 -0.82
CA HIS A 138 -9.47 -4.57 -0.24
C HIS A 138 -9.67 -3.59 0.91
N SER A 139 -10.66 -2.72 0.78
CA SER A 139 -11.01 -1.70 1.78
C SER A 139 -12.48 -1.81 2.17
N SER A 140 -12.72 -1.95 3.46
CA SER A 140 -14.07 -2.13 4.04
C SER A 140 -14.47 -0.94 4.90
#